data_0ec220e13b9a59a1af8f63a28a5b744a
#
_entry.id   0ec220e13b9a59a1af8f63a28a5b744a
#
_cell.length_a   1.000
_cell.length_b   1.000
_cell.length_c   1.000
_cell.angle_alpha   90.00
_cell.angle_beta   90.00
_cell.angle_gamma   90.00
#
_symmetry.space_group_name_H-M   'P 1'
#
loop_
_entity.id
_entity.type
_entity.pdbx_description
1 polymer ?
#
loop_
_entity_poly.entity_id
_entity_poly.type
_entity_poly.pdbx_seq_one_letter_code
_entity_poly.pdbx_strand_id
1 'polypeptide(L)'
;VDITSKSPIVGFNNIAYSFHFYASDPAHQEKLRLKANLAINNKLPIFVTEWGVGESDGNGVFDKEKTNKWLNWLEKKNLSWAVWNVTDKKETTAILKPGASVKGNWTD
;
A
#
# COMPACT_ATOMS: atom_id res chain seq x y z
N VAL A 1 5.50 -0.53 -12.07
CA VAL A 1 4.56 0.46 -12.67
C VAL A 1 5.26 1.50 -13.55
N ASP A 2 6.47 1.97 -13.20
CA ASP A 2 7.23 2.96 -13.98
C ASP A 2 7.62 2.45 -15.37
N ILE A 3 8.12 1.23 -15.48
CA ILE A 3 8.44 0.58 -16.76
C ILE A 3 7.16 0.31 -17.55
N THR A 4 6.15 -0.28 -16.91
CA THR A 4 4.85 -0.60 -17.51
C THR A 4 4.16 0.65 -18.09
N SER A 5 4.33 1.81 -17.45
CA SER A 5 3.72 3.06 -17.92
C SER A 5 4.26 3.57 -19.27
N LYS A 6 5.40 3.02 -19.73
CA LYS A 6 5.96 3.32 -21.05
C LYS A 6 5.39 2.44 -22.16
N SER A 7 4.80 1.29 -21.78
CA SER A 7 4.18 0.33 -22.72
C SER A 7 3.00 -0.36 -22.02
N PRO A 8 1.90 0.36 -21.75
CA PRO A 8 0.74 -0.20 -21.08
C PRO A 8 -0.02 -1.16 -22.01
N ILE A 9 -0.87 -1.99 -21.41
CA ILE A 9 -1.83 -2.80 -22.16
C ILE A 9 -2.81 -1.85 -22.84
N VAL A 10 -3.03 -2.04 -24.14
CA VAL A 10 -3.92 -1.21 -24.97
C VAL A 10 -5.16 -1.99 -25.39
N GLY A 11 -6.19 -1.28 -25.84
CA GLY A 11 -7.45 -1.89 -26.32
C GLY A 11 -8.48 -2.16 -25.23
N PHE A 12 -8.20 -1.75 -23.98
CA PHE A 12 -9.12 -1.88 -22.84
C PHE A 12 -9.19 -0.54 -22.09
N ASN A 13 -10.36 -0.24 -21.55
CA ASN A 13 -10.63 0.98 -20.79
C ASN A 13 -11.00 0.72 -19.30
N ASN A 14 -11.00 -0.54 -18.88
CA ASN A 14 -11.39 -0.99 -17.55
C ASN A 14 -10.25 -1.72 -16.82
N ILE A 15 -9.00 -1.35 -17.11
CA ILE A 15 -7.80 -1.92 -16.49
C ILE A 15 -7.23 -0.92 -15.50
N ALA A 16 -6.80 -1.41 -14.32
CA ALA A 16 -5.91 -0.73 -13.40
C ALA A 16 -4.70 -1.61 -13.10
N TYR A 17 -3.59 -0.96 -12.73
CA TYR A 17 -2.32 -1.64 -12.43
C TYR A 17 -2.10 -1.65 -10.93
N SER A 18 -1.85 -2.84 -10.41
CA SER A 18 -1.57 -3.06 -9.01
C SER A 18 -0.28 -2.37 -8.57
N PHE A 19 -0.32 -1.72 -7.43
CA PHE A 19 0.82 -1.12 -6.77
C PHE A 19 0.78 -1.47 -5.28
N HIS A 20 1.91 -1.92 -4.74
CA HIS A 20 2.05 -2.28 -3.32
C HIS A 20 3.13 -1.44 -2.66
N PHE A 21 2.96 -1.14 -1.37
CA PHE A 21 4.00 -0.58 -0.52
C PHE A 21 3.78 -1.00 0.93
N TYR A 22 4.86 -0.96 1.71
CA TYR A 22 4.83 -1.12 3.15
C TYR A 22 5.51 0.10 3.77
N ALA A 23 4.80 0.77 4.67
CA ALA A 23 5.16 2.14 5.06
C ALA A 23 6.49 2.22 5.80
N SER A 24 6.86 1.21 6.58
CA SER A 24 8.12 1.18 7.34
C SER A 24 9.27 0.50 6.58
N ASP A 25 8.99 -0.18 5.47
CA ASP A 25 10.01 -0.87 4.67
C ASP A 25 11.00 0.15 4.08
N PRO A 26 12.31 -0.01 4.33
CA PRO A 26 13.33 0.92 3.81
C PRO A 26 13.37 1.03 2.30
N ALA A 27 13.01 -0.02 1.57
CA ALA A 27 12.95 -0.03 0.11
C ALA A 27 11.70 0.68 -0.44
N HIS A 28 10.66 0.85 0.39
CA HIS A 28 9.39 1.42 0.01
C HIS A 28 9.26 2.91 0.41
N GLN A 29 10.30 3.70 0.16
CA GLN A 29 10.31 5.12 0.51
C GLN A 29 10.24 6.02 -0.74
N GLU A 30 10.98 7.11 -0.76
CA GLU A 30 10.94 8.14 -1.80
C GLU A 30 11.13 7.58 -3.22
N LYS A 31 12.08 6.66 -3.40
CA LYS A 31 12.34 6.05 -4.72
C LYS A 31 11.11 5.32 -5.27
N LEU A 32 10.35 4.63 -4.41
CA LEU A 32 9.14 3.92 -4.83
C LEU A 32 8.02 4.91 -5.18
N ARG A 33 7.83 5.99 -4.39
CA ARG A 33 6.88 7.05 -4.72
C ARG A 33 7.22 7.76 -6.04
N LEU A 34 8.50 7.99 -6.32
CA LEU A 34 8.92 8.58 -7.60
C LEU A 34 8.56 7.69 -8.79
N LYS A 35 8.74 6.37 -8.68
CA LYS A 35 8.31 5.42 -9.72
C LYS A 35 6.79 5.46 -9.96
N ALA A 36 6.01 5.48 -8.88
CA ALA A 36 4.57 5.60 -8.98
C ALA A 36 4.15 6.97 -9.57
N ASN A 37 4.79 8.07 -9.17
CA ASN A 37 4.55 9.38 -9.74
C ASN A 37 4.81 9.42 -11.25
N LEU A 38 5.88 8.78 -11.72
CA LEU A 38 6.17 8.67 -13.15
C LEU A 38 5.04 7.93 -13.89
N ALA A 39 4.57 6.82 -13.33
CA ALA A 39 3.46 6.06 -13.92
C ALA A 39 2.17 6.89 -13.97
N ILE A 40 1.84 7.61 -12.91
CA ILE A 40 0.67 8.51 -12.86
C ILE A 40 0.80 9.64 -13.90
N ASN A 41 1.98 10.25 -14.01
CA ASN A 41 2.23 11.30 -15.01
C ASN A 41 2.06 10.77 -16.44
N ASN A 42 2.39 9.51 -16.69
CA ASN A 42 2.18 8.81 -17.95
C ASN A 42 0.70 8.31 -18.12
N LYS A 43 -0.21 8.73 -17.22
CA LYS A 43 -1.64 8.38 -17.25
C LYS A 43 -1.92 6.89 -17.04
N LEU A 44 -1.00 6.14 -16.42
CA LEU A 44 -1.27 4.75 -16.05
C LEU A 44 -2.27 4.72 -14.88
N PRO A 45 -3.42 4.07 -15.00
CA PRO A 45 -4.36 3.93 -13.90
C PRO A 45 -3.79 2.97 -12.83
N ILE A 46 -3.54 3.49 -11.64
CA ILE A 46 -3.00 2.73 -10.52
C ILE A 46 -4.08 2.49 -9.47
N PHE A 47 -4.15 1.26 -8.96
CA PHE A 47 -4.86 0.89 -7.76
C PHE A 47 -3.88 0.29 -6.74
N VAL A 48 -3.84 0.83 -5.53
CA VAL A 48 -3.02 0.27 -4.45
C VAL A 48 -3.78 -0.90 -3.85
N THR A 49 -3.56 -2.08 -4.42
CA THR A 49 -4.28 -3.29 -4.04
C THR A 49 -3.80 -3.88 -2.71
N GLU A 50 -2.66 -3.39 -2.21
CA GLU A 50 -2.10 -3.84 -0.94
C GLU A 50 -1.15 -2.79 -0.36
N TRP A 51 -1.30 -2.46 0.91
CA TRP A 51 -0.30 -1.71 1.67
C TRP A 51 -0.40 -2.02 3.16
N GLY A 52 0.71 -1.89 3.90
CA GLY A 52 0.76 -2.14 5.34
C GLY A 52 1.63 -1.13 6.07
N VAL A 53 1.45 -1.03 7.40
CA VAL A 53 2.19 -0.10 8.26
C VAL A 53 3.59 -0.60 8.63
N GLY A 54 3.83 -1.91 8.52
CA GLY A 54 5.11 -2.56 8.82
C GLY A 54 6.06 -2.60 7.61
N GLU A 55 6.83 -3.67 7.55
CA GLU A 55 7.71 -4.03 6.43
C GLU A 55 7.04 -5.09 5.55
N SER A 56 7.63 -5.38 4.40
CA SER A 56 7.05 -6.27 3.38
C SER A 56 6.92 -7.75 3.80
N ASP A 57 7.54 -8.14 4.90
CA ASP A 57 7.37 -9.45 5.52
C ASP A 57 6.22 -9.51 6.56
N GLY A 58 5.52 -8.40 6.76
CA GLY A 58 4.43 -8.24 7.73
C GLY A 58 4.89 -7.73 9.10
N ASN A 59 6.18 -7.69 9.37
CA ASN A 59 6.78 -7.29 10.65
C ASN A 59 7.35 -5.86 10.61
N GLY A 60 8.44 -5.64 11.33
CA GLY A 60 9.08 -4.33 11.45
C GLY A 60 8.40 -3.42 12.47
N VAL A 61 8.81 -2.16 12.51
CA VAL A 61 8.32 -1.17 13.45
C VAL A 61 7.18 -0.37 12.81
N PHE A 62 6.11 -0.11 13.56
CA PHE A 62 5.11 0.87 13.15
C PHE A 62 5.71 2.28 13.22
N ASP A 63 6.00 2.85 12.07
CA ASP A 63 6.50 4.22 11.92
C ASP A 63 5.35 5.14 11.49
N LYS A 64 4.80 5.88 12.45
CA LYS A 64 3.66 6.76 12.24
C LYS A 64 3.96 7.87 11.23
N GLU A 65 5.18 8.41 11.24
CA GLU A 65 5.57 9.49 10.32
C GLU A 65 5.60 9.00 8.87
N LYS A 66 6.27 7.87 8.64
CA LYS A 66 6.31 7.24 7.31
C LYS A 66 4.92 6.82 6.84
N THR A 67 4.10 6.25 7.72
CA THR A 67 2.71 5.88 7.43
C THR A 67 1.90 7.11 6.99
N ASN A 68 1.94 8.19 7.75
CA ASN A 68 1.25 9.43 7.39
C ASN A 68 1.75 10.02 6.08
N LYS A 69 3.05 9.93 5.80
CA LYS A 69 3.63 10.39 4.53
C LYS A 69 3.07 9.63 3.33
N TRP A 70 2.85 8.32 3.47
CA TRP A 70 2.22 7.50 2.44
C TRP A 70 0.72 7.83 2.29
N LEU A 71 -0.04 7.90 3.39
CA LEU A 71 -1.47 8.22 3.36
C LEU A 71 -1.73 9.60 2.73
N ASN A 72 -0.98 10.62 3.12
CA ASN A 72 -1.05 11.94 2.51
C ASN A 72 -0.72 11.94 1.00
N TRP A 73 0.22 11.07 0.59
CA TRP A 73 0.53 10.91 -0.82
C TRP A 73 -0.60 10.24 -1.59
N LEU A 74 -1.22 9.19 -1.03
CA LEU A 74 -2.39 8.52 -1.62
C LEU A 74 -3.56 9.50 -1.82
N GLU A 75 -3.89 10.28 -0.78
CA GLU A 75 -4.93 11.30 -0.82
C GLU A 75 -4.62 12.37 -1.88
N LYS A 76 -3.42 12.94 -1.86
CA LYS A 76 -2.99 13.95 -2.85
C LYS A 76 -3.05 13.44 -4.29
N LYS A 77 -2.84 12.14 -4.51
CA LYS A 77 -2.91 11.52 -5.84
C LYS A 77 -4.28 10.95 -6.18
N ASN A 78 -5.24 11.04 -5.25
CA ASN A 78 -6.60 10.50 -5.38
C ASN A 78 -6.59 9.02 -5.78
N LEU A 79 -5.77 8.20 -5.10
CA LEU A 79 -5.62 6.79 -5.37
C LEU A 79 -6.50 5.95 -4.45
N SER A 80 -7.22 5.01 -5.03
CA SER A 80 -7.93 3.97 -4.27
C SER A 80 -6.95 2.95 -3.72
N TRP A 81 -7.24 2.41 -2.52
CA TRP A 81 -6.34 1.48 -1.84
C TRP A 81 -7.06 0.47 -0.96
N ALA A 82 -6.38 -0.63 -0.69
CA ALA A 82 -6.77 -1.65 0.27
C ALA A 82 -5.61 -1.91 1.24
N VAL A 83 -5.93 -2.01 2.53
CA VAL A 83 -4.92 -2.26 3.57
C VAL A 83 -4.66 -3.76 3.73
N TRP A 84 -3.44 -4.13 3.97
CA TRP A 84 -2.98 -5.44 4.41
C TRP A 84 -2.68 -5.41 5.91
N ASN A 85 -3.34 -6.23 6.79
CA ASN A 85 -4.48 -7.08 6.46
C ASN A 85 -5.39 -7.25 7.69
N VAL A 86 -6.59 -7.74 7.48
CA VAL A 86 -7.54 -8.10 8.55
C VAL A 86 -7.21 -9.50 9.05
N THR A 87 -6.28 -9.58 9.99
CA THR A 87 -5.82 -10.83 10.62
C THR A 87 -5.48 -10.60 12.08
N ASP A 88 -5.50 -11.65 12.89
CA ASP A 88 -5.07 -11.68 14.28
C ASP A 88 -3.68 -12.31 14.48
N LYS A 89 -2.91 -12.43 13.42
CA LYS A 89 -1.50 -12.84 13.49
C LYS A 89 -0.70 -11.89 14.36
N LYS A 90 0.30 -12.39 15.02
CA LYS A 90 1.28 -11.57 15.75
C LYS A 90 2.29 -10.97 14.77
N GLU A 91 1.87 -9.97 14.05
CA GLU A 91 2.68 -9.19 13.10
C GLU A 91 2.26 -7.72 13.11
N THR A 92 3.15 -6.82 12.73
CA THR A 92 2.92 -5.36 12.79
C THR A 92 1.81 -4.90 11.83
N THR A 93 1.62 -5.59 10.71
CA THR A 93 0.59 -5.25 9.71
C THR A 93 -0.80 -5.77 10.06
N ALA A 94 -0.95 -6.59 11.11
CA ALA A 94 -2.23 -7.10 11.54
C ALA A 94 -3.10 -5.97 12.13
N ILE A 95 -4.33 -5.83 11.63
CA ILE A 95 -5.30 -4.85 12.16
C ILE A 95 -5.91 -5.32 13.46
N LEU A 96 -6.08 -6.63 13.59
CA LEU A 96 -6.66 -7.24 14.80
C LEU A 96 -5.55 -7.63 15.77
N LYS A 97 -5.82 -7.54 17.07
CA LYS A 97 -4.89 -8.03 18.08
C LYS A 97 -4.78 -9.55 18.05
N PRO A 98 -3.65 -10.13 18.45
CA PRO A 98 -3.49 -11.58 18.54
C PRO A 98 -4.56 -12.21 19.42
N GLY A 99 -5.22 -13.25 18.91
CA GLY A 99 -6.30 -13.96 19.58
C GLY A 99 -7.66 -13.24 19.54
N ALA A 100 -7.84 -12.26 18.65
CA ALA A 100 -9.13 -11.62 18.40
C ALA A 100 -10.20 -12.66 18.06
N SER A 101 -11.40 -12.49 18.58
CA SER A 101 -12.52 -13.40 18.35
C SER A 101 -13.55 -12.79 17.39
N VAL A 102 -14.32 -13.65 16.72
CA VAL A 102 -15.44 -13.23 15.89
C VAL A 102 -16.57 -12.51 16.65
N LYS A 103 -16.55 -12.54 17.98
CA LYS A 103 -17.57 -11.93 18.85
C LYS A 103 -17.15 -10.56 19.42
N GLY A 104 -16.03 -10.03 19.02
CA GLY A 104 -15.48 -8.76 19.51
C GLY A 104 -14.07 -8.90 20.08
N ASN A 105 -13.62 -7.85 20.80
CA ASN A 105 -12.26 -7.79 21.35
C ASN A 105 -11.19 -7.78 20.25
N TRP A 106 -11.40 -6.98 19.24
CA TRP A 106 -10.60 -6.99 18.00
C TRP A 106 -9.34 -6.13 18.06
N THR A 107 -9.41 -5.01 18.79
CA THR A 107 -8.30 -4.05 18.93
C THR A 107 -8.03 -3.76 20.40
N ASP A 108 -6.89 -3.18 20.71
CA ASP A 108 -6.55 -2.68 22.04
C ASP A 108 -7.28 -1.38 22.37
#